data_5990d97b26bb8d38a6eff0bd61af2ccf
#
_entry.id   5990d97b26bb8d38a6eff0bd61af2ccf
#
_cell.length_a   1.000
_cell.length_b   1.000
_cell.length_c   1.000
_cell.angle_alpha   90.00
_cell.angle_beta   90.00
_cell.angle_gamma   90.00
#
_symmetry.space_group_name_H-M   'P 1'
#
loop_
_entity.id
_entity.type
_entity.pdbx_description
1 polymer ?
#
loop_
_entity_poly.entity_id
_entity_poly.type
_entity_poly.pdbx_seq_one_letter_code
_entity_poly.pdbx_strand_id
1 'polypeptide(L)'
;MAYKNVLKDYWNYDNETSETKLKTLKNRLAVKKAQLEDVQYEYDLEHRALFNAYKEHITYDIMGINCFAQKAQKWLGCLERNEASDGEKLDKRRSYDEKESYNYLVDKLKKIFNREDIELIKIYDYNFSEAWEYIFRCENTEFIFIVPDVQKVSFQSFQHDADWCFRIRLGYYKDKHVSNTFFSTFDEEEGLDKALENKLKELKSTEGT
;
A
#
# COMPACT_ATOMS: atom_id res chain seq x y z
N MET A 1 -25.03 -16.14 22.15
CA MET A 1 -26.30 -16.01 22.95
C MET A 1 -27.43 -15.26 22.22
N ALA A 2 -27.20 -14.56 21.16
CA ALA A 2 -28.23 -13.77 20.42
C ALA A 2 -29.28 -14.65 19.69
N TYR A 3 -28.90 -15.83 19.20
CA TYR A 3 -29.83 -16.70 18.42
C TYR A 3 -30.99 -17.28 19.22
N LYS A 4 -30.81 -17.54 20.53
CA LYS A 4 -31.88 -18.12 21.36
C LYS A 4 -33.02 -17.17 21.64
N ASN A 5 -32.78 -15.85 21.63
CA ASN A 5 -33.85 -14.87 21.88
C ASN A 5 -34.71 -14.61 20.64
N VAL A 6 -34.13 -14.71 19.43
CA VAL A 6 -34.85 -14.56 18.17
C VAL A 6 -35.89 -15.69 18.00
N LEU A 7 -35.54 -16.91 18.35
CA LEU A 7 -36.48 -18.05 18.26
C LEU A 7 -37.63 -17.96 19.26
N LYS A 8 -37.39 -17.46 20.49
CA LYS A 8 -38.47 -17.27 21.49
C LYS A 8 -39.55 -16.31 21.01
N ASP A 9 -39.18 -15.26 20.30
CA ASP A 9 -40.13 -14.29 19.76
C ASP A 9 -40.95 -14.88 18.60
N TYR A 10 -40.48 -15.88 17.91
CA TYR A 10 -41.22 -16.57 16.84
C TYR A 10 -42.36 -17.49 17.39
N TRP A 11 -42.19 -18.08 18.58
CA TRP A 11 -43.14 -19.04 19.14
C TRP A 11 -44.34 -18.42 19.87
N ASN A 12 -44.30 -17.13 20.16
CA ASN A 12 -45.39 -16.42 20.84
C ASN A 12 -46.49 -15.92 19.90
N TYR A 13 -46.44 -16.28 18.60
CA TYR A 13 -47.38 -15.78 17.58
C TYR A 13 -48.59 -16.71 17.28
N ASP A 14 -48.74 -17.81 18.01
CA ASP A 14 -49.74 -18.84 17.66
C ASP A 14 -51.21 -18.40 17.77
N ASN A 15 -51.48 -17.26 18.42
CA ASN A 15 -52.84 -16.78 18.65
C ASN A 15 -53.26 -15.58 17.80
N GLU A 16 -52.39 -15.08 16.91
CA GLU A 16 -52.75 -13.96 16.03
C GLU A 16 -53.21 -14.39 14.66
N THR A 17 -54.06 -13.60 14.02
CA THR A 17 -54.43 -13.81 12.63
C THR A 17 -53.21 -13.67 11.72
N SER A 18 -53.16 -14.39 10.60
CA SER A 18 -52.02 -14.37 9.69
C SER A 18 -51.72 -12.97 9.14
N GLU A 19 -52.71 -12.11 8.98
CA GLU A 19 -52.54 -10.73 8.53
C GLU A 19 -51.89 -9.83 9.60
N THR A 20 -52.30 -9.98 10.84
CA THR A 20 -51.71 -9.26 12.00
C THR A 20 -50.24 -9.68 12.20
N LYS A 21 -49.98 -11.00 12.10
CA LYS A 21 -48.61 -11.54 12.13
C LYS A 21 -47.72 -10.91 11.06
N LEU A 22 -48.22 -10.85 9.83
CA LEU A 22 -47.49 -10.29 8.69
C LEU A 22 -47.17 -8.80 8.90
N LYS A 23 -48.15 -8.01 9.38
CA LYS A 23 -47.95 -6.59 9.68
C LYS A 23 -46.93 -6.39 10.79
N THR A 24 -47.02 -7.16 11.88
CA THR A 24 -46.05 -7.09 13.00
C THR A 24 -44.64 -7.44 12.59
N LEU A 25 -44.48 -8.49 11.77
CA LEU A 25 -43.15 -8.90 11.26
C LEU A 25 -42.56 -7.85 10.33
N LYS A 26 -43.35 -7.25 9.44
CA LYS A 26 -42.91 -6.15 8.57
C LYS A 26 -42.43 -4.94 9.38
N ASN A 27 -43.16 -4.55 10.41
CA ASN A 27 -42.78 -3.44 11.29
C ASN A 27 -41.48 -3.73 12.06
N ARG A 28 -41.33 -4.95 12.61
CA ARG A 28 -40.10 -5.37 13.28
C ARG A 28 -38.91 -5.40 12.34
N LEU A 29 -39.11 -5.87 11.14
CA LEU A 29 -38.07 -5.88 10.11
C LEU A 29 -37.63 -4.46 9.76
N ALA A 30 -38.58 -3.52 9.61
CA ALA A 30 -38.28 -2.12 9.36
C ALA A 30 -37.47 -1.47 10.50
N VAL A 31 -37.86 -1.74 11.75
CA VAL A 31 -37.12 -1.25 12.93
C VAL A 31 -35.70 -1.83 12.97
N LYS A 32 -35.57 -3.15 12.72
CA LYS A 32 -34.24 -3.79 12.71
C LYS A 32 -33.38 -3.29 11.57
N LYS A 33 -33.97 -3.00 10.42
CA LYS A 33 -33.26 -2.40 9.29
C LYS A 33 -32.75 -1.00 9.63
N ALA A 34 -33.58 -0.14 10.24
CA ALA A 34 -33.16 1.18 10.67
C ALA A 34 -32.02 1.10 11.71
N GLN A 35 -32.14 0.19 12.70
CA GLN A 35 -31.08 -0.03 13.69
C GLN A 35 -29.75 -0.50 13.04
N LEU A 36 -29.83 -1.33 12.00
CA LEU A 36 -28.65 -1.76 11.26
C LEU A 36 -28.02 -0.61 10.47
N GLU A 37 -28.84 0.25 9.88
CA GLU A 37 -28.39 1.45 9.16
C GLU A 37 -27.70 2.43 10.11
N ASP A 38 -28.21 2.63 11.32
CA ASP A 38 -27.59 3.47 12.36
C ASP A 38 -26.22 2.92 12.78
N VAL A 39 -26.13 1.62 13.07
CA VAL A 39 -24.87 0.95 13.44
C VAL A 39 -23.85 1.00 12.28
N GLN A 40 -24.31 0.82 11.05
CA GLN A 40 -23.45 0.93 9.88
C GLN A 40 -22.91 2.35 9.72
N TYR A 41 -23.74 3.34 9.95
CA TYR A 41 -23.32 4.75 9.90
C TYR A 41 -22.26 5.08 10.97
N GLU A 42 -22.46 4.62 12.22
CA GLU A 42 -21.48 4.79 13.30
C GLU A 42 -20.15 4.11 12.96
N TYR A 43 -20.20 2.86 12.44
CA TYR A 43 -19.05 2.13 12.00
C TYR A 43 -18.27 2.87 10.89
N ASP A 44 -18.99 3.43 9.91
CA ASP A 44 -18.37 4.18 8.82
C ASP A 44 -17.73 5.48 9.31
N LEU A 45 -18.30 6.14 10.31
CA LEU A 45 -17.71 7.33 10.93
C LEU A 45 -16.40 7.00 11.67
N GLU A 46 -16.40 5.93 12.46
CA GLU A 46 -15.21 5.49 13.18
C GLU A 46 -14.10 5.03 12.21
N HIS A 47 -14.47 4.31 11.15
CA HIS A 47 -13.52 3.92 10.09
C HIS A 47 -12.93 5.13 9.35
N ARG A 48 -13.71 6.18 9.10
CA ARG A 48 -13.19 7.42 8.49
C ARG A 48 -12.25 8.17 9.44
N ALA A 49 -12.58 8.20 10.72
CA ALA A 49 -11.71 8.79 11.74
C ALA A 49 -10.37 8.05 11.81
N LEU A 50 -10.42 6.72 11.82
CA LEU A 50 -9.23 5.88 11.80
C LEU A 50 -8.40 6.09 10.53
N PHE A 51 -9.02 6.11 9.35
CA PHE A 51 -8.35 6.39 8.09
C PHE A 51 -7.62 7.73 8.06
N ASN A 52 -8.26 8.78 8.60
CA ASN A 52 -7.63 10.10 8.69
C ASN A 52 -6.45 10.08 9.68
N ALA A 53 -6.62 9.40 10.83
CA ALA A 53 -5.55 9.25 11.80
C ALA A 53 -4.34 8.50 11.20
N TYR A 54 -4.56 7.45 10.41
CA TYR A 54 -3.50 6.80 9.66
C TYR A 54 -2.82 7.75 8.69
N LYS A 55 -3.56 8.51 7.90
CA LYS A 55 -2.98 9.47 6.95
C LYS A 55 -2.16 10.57 7.63
N GLU A 56 -2.56 10.98 8.82
CA GLU A 56 -1.84 11.99 9.60
C GLU A 56 -0.59 11.42 10.29
N HIS A 57 -0.67 10.17 10.74
CA HIS A 57 0.40 9.53 11.49
C HIS A 57 1.51 8.97 10.60
N ILE A 58 1.15 8.51 9.40
CA ILE A 58 2.08 7.90 8.43
C ILE A 58 2.75 8.99 7.55
N THR A 59 3.27 10.03 8.14
CA THR A 59 4.19 10.98 7.49
C THR A 59 5.64 10.50 7.67
N TYR A 60 5.94 9.26 7.29
CA TYR A 60 7.30 8.75 7.36
C TYR A 60 8.20 9.39 6.32
N ASP A 61 9.46 9.57 6.70
CA ASP A 61 10.52 10.02 5.79
C ASP A 61 10.58 9.17 4.50
N ILE A 62 10.30 7.87 4.62
CA ILE A 62 10.22 6.95 3.47
C ILE A 62 9.10 7.33 2.51
N MET A 63 7.90 7.65 2.99
CA MET A 63 6.79 7.99 2.09
C MET A 63 7.02 9.33 1.38
N GLY A 64 7.86 10.19 1.93
CA GLY A 64 8.31 11.43 1.31
C GLY A 64 9.05 11.23 -0.02
N ILE A 65 9.63 10.04 -0.26
CA ILE A 65 10.28 9.74 -1.55
C ILE A 65 9.29 9.73 -2.71
N ASN A 66 8.03 9.39 -2.47
CA ASN A 66 7.00 9.35 -3.51
C ASN A 66 6.75 10.69 -4.19
N CYS A 67 7.03 11.80 -3.50
CA CYS A 67 6.95 13.14 -4.09
C CYS A 67 7.91 13.35 -5.27
N PHE A 68 8.99 12.58 -5.31
CA PHE A 68 10.03 12.66 -6.34
C PHE A 68 9.90 11.57 -7.41
N ALA A 69 9.08 10.55 -7.16
CA ALA A 69 8.98 9.35 -7.97
C ALA A 69 8.67 9.64 -9.45
N GLN A 70 7.67 10.46 -9.72
CA GLN A 70 7.25 10.77 -11.09
C GLN A 70 8.33 11.49 -11.90
N LYS A 71 9.07 12.43 -11.28
CA LYS A 71 10.16 13.15 -11.94
C LYS A 71 11.35 12.23 -12.20
N ALA A 72 11.72 11.43 -11.21
CA ALA A 72 12.79 10.45 -11.35
C ALA A 72 12.47 9.36 -12.36
N GLN A 73 11.23 8.90 -12.45
CA GLN A 73 10.77 7.97 -13.49
C GLN A 73 10.97 8.54 -14.90
N LYS A 74 10.68 9.82 -15.10
CA LYS A 74 10.92 10.50 -16.38
C LYS A 74 12.41 10.54 -16.72
N TRP A 75 13.26 10.82 -15.74
CA TRP A 75 14.72 10.80 -15.93
C TRP A 75 15.22 9.41 -16.34
N LEU A 76 14.77 8.36 -15.65
CA LEU A 76 15.11 6.97 -16.03
C LEU A 76 14.68 6.65 -17.47
N GLY A 77 13.49 7.06 -17.87
CA GLY A 77 13.04 6.89 -19.27
C GLY A 77 13.89 7.65 -20.29
N CYS A 78 14.46 8.79 -19.93
CA CYS A 78 15.42 9.51 -20.78
C CYS A 78 16.75 8.75 -20.89
N LEU A 79 17.23 8.16 -19.80
CA LEU A 79 18.44 7.34 -19.81
C LEU A 79 18.28 6.08 -20.68
N GLU A 80 17.15 5.39 -20.57
CA GLU A 80 16.85 4.20 -21.39
C GLU A 80 16.84 4.51 -22.90
N ARG A 81 16.37 5.69 -23.31
CA ARG A 81 16.31 6.12 -24.71
C ARG A 81 17.60 6.78 -25.22
N ASN A 82 18.65 6.84 -24.41
CA ASN A 82 19.88 7.60 -24.69
C ASN A 82 19.66 9.08 -25.03
N GLU A 83 18.51 9.63 -24.66
CA GLU A 83 18.17 11.05 -24.89
C GLU A 83 18.96 11.99 -23.97
N ALA A 84 19.58 11.44 -22.95
CA ALA A 84 20.42 12.19 -22.00
C ALA A 84 21.76 12.67 -22.63
N SER A 85 22.16 12.11 -23.78
CA SER A 85 23.36 12.52 -24.52
C SER A 85 23.12 13.69 -25.48
N ASP A 86 21.87 13.85 -25.95
CA ASP A 86 21.49 14.93 -26.86
C ASP A 86 20.97 16.18 -26.14
N GLY A 87 21.75 16.67 -25.20
CA GLY A 87 21.44 17.81 -24.31
C GLY A 87 21.02 19.12 -24.97
N GLU A 88 20.68 19.14 -26.26
CA GLU A 88 20.22 20.31 -26.97
C GLU A 88 18.69 20.41 -27.13
N LYS A 89 17.93 19.35 -26.86
CA LYS A 89 16.46 19.34 -27.10
C LYS A 89 15.59 19.30 -25.85
N LEU A 90 16.13 18.97 -24.71
CA LEU A 90 15.40 19.03 -23.45
C LEU A 90 15.55 20.42 -22.84
N ASP A 91 14.42 21.02 -22.46
CA ASP A 91 14.41 22.22 -21.62
C ASP A 91 15.36 21.99 -20.44
N LYS A 92 16.51 22.68 -20.42
CA LYS A 92 17.59 22.48 -19.43
C LYS A 92 17.11 22.55 -17.99
N ARG A 93 16.03 23.28 -17.72
CA ARG A 93 15.38 23.35 -16.41
C ARG A 93 14.65 22.05 -16.07
N ARG A 94 13.94 21.49 -17.03
CA ARG A 94 13.14 20.28 -16.83
C ARG A 94 14.01 19.05 -16.58
N SER A 95 15.07 18.91 -17.36
CA SER A 95 16.02 17.81 -17.20
C SER A 95 16.83 17.90 -15.90
N TYR A 96 17.08 19.12 -15.42
CA TYR A 96 17.76 19.33 -14.15
C TYR A 96 16.89 18.84 -12.97
N ASP A 97 15.64 19.27 -12.90
CA ASP A 97 14.68 18.88 -11.88
C ASP A 97 14.45 17.35 -11.83
N GLU A 98 14.41 16.71 -12.99
CA GLU A 98 14.21 15.26 -13.12
C GLU A 98 15.46 14.50 -12.66
N LYS A 99 16.64 14.96 -13.03
CA LYS A 99 17.92 14.40 -12.58
C LYS A 99 18.15 14.60 -11.08
N GLU A 100 17.85 15.76 -10.55
CA GLU A 100 17.96 16.00 -9.11
C GLU A 100 17.00 15.11 -8.31
N SER A 101 15.77 14.94 -8.78
CA SER A 101 14.80 14.04 -8.16
C SER A 101 15.29 12.59 -8.17
N TYR A 102 15.90 12.14 -9.27
CA TYR A 102 16.51 10.82 -9.35
C TYR A 102 17.68 10.67 -8.37
N ASN A 103 18.63 11.62 -8.36
CA ASN A 103 19.77 11.59 -7.44
C ASN A 103 19.31 11.56 -5.98
N TYR A 104 18.32 12.40 -5.64
CA TYR A 104 17.73 12.41 -4.31
C TYR A 104 17.17 11.05 -3.90
N LEU A 105 16.43 10.38 -4.81
CA LEU A 105 15.90 9.06 -4.53
C LEU A 105 17.00 8.02 -4.34
N VAL A 106 18.03 8.03 -5.18
CA VAL A 106 19.18 7.12 -5.02
C VAL A 106 19.84 7.33 -3.66
N ASP A 107 20.10 8.58 -3.28
CA ASP A 107 20.72 8.92 -1.99
C ASP A 107 19.83 8.50 -0.80
N LYS A 108 18.51 8.64 -0.93
CA LYS A 108 17.57 8.19 0.09
C LYS A 108 17.55 6.67 0.20
N LEU A 109 17.49 5.94 -0.91
CA LEU A 109 17.55 4.48 -0.91
C LEU A 109 18.84 3.96 -0.29
N LYS A 110 19.99 4.58 -0.63
CA LYS A 110 21.28 4.25 0.01
C LYS A 110 21.24 4.41 1.52
N LYS A 111 20.62 5.48 2.00
CA LYS A 111 20.48 5.72 3.45
C LYS A 111 19.52 4.72 4.11
N ILE A 112 18.36 4.46 3.50
CA ILE A 112 17.35 3.52 4.01
C ILE A 112 17.96 2.13 4.18
N PHE A 113 18.70 1.66 3.19
CA PHE A 113 19.29 0.32 3.18
C PHE A 113 20.72 0.29 3.74
N ASN A 114 21.28 1.43 4.14
CA ASN A 114 22.66 1.56 4.60
C ASN A 114 23.68 0.93 3.64
N ARG A 115 23.53 1.22 2.33
CA ARG A 115 24.34 0.64 1.25
C ARG A 115 24.69 1.67 0.19
N GLU A 116 25.95 1.70 -0.23
CA GLU A 116 26.44 2.62 -1.26
C GLU A 116 26.28 2.05 -2.70
N ASP A 117 26.16 0.73 -2.83
CA ASP A 117 26.11 0.00 -4.11
C ASP A 117 24.69 -0.12 -4.70
N ILE A 118 23.75 0.73 -4.25
CA ILE A 118 22.38 0.75 -4.79
C ILE A 118 22.34 1.52 -6.11
N GLU A 119 21.81 0.86 -7.12
CA GLU A 119 21.47 1.41 -8.43
C GLU A 119 19.96 1.36 -8.64
N LEU A 120 19.30 2.51 -8.72
CA LEU A 120 17.88 2.59 -9.03
C LEU A 120 17.65 2.36 -10.52
N ILE A 121 16.94 1.29 -10.89
CA ILE A 121 16.77 0.84 -12.28
C ILE A 121 15.46 1.32 -12.86
N LYS A 122 14.36 1.15 -12.10
CA LYS A 122 13.01 1.47 -12.57
C LYS A 122 12.14 1.97 -11.44
N ILE A 123 11.14 2.76 -11.81
CA ILE A 123 10.09 3.22 -10.91
C ILE A 123 8.76 2.96 -11.61
N TYR A 124 7.85 2.30 -10.93
CA TYR A 124 6.50 2.08 -11.42
C TYR A 124 5.47 2.78 -10.52
N ASP A 125 4.55 3.47 -11.18
CA ASP A 125 3.34 3.96 -10.55
C ASP A 125 2.26 2.89 -10.70
N TYR A 126 1.98 2.20 -9.62
CA TYR A 126 0.90 1.23 -9.57
C TYR A 126 -0.40 1.93 -9.19
N ASN A 127 -1.08 2.48 -10.19
CA ASN A 127 -2.35 3.16 -9.99
C ASN A 127 -3.41 2.27 -9.31
N PHE A 128 -3.35 0.96 -9.51
CA PHE A 128 -4.26 0.00 -8.90
C PHE A 128 -3.85 -0.43 -7.48
N SER A 129 -2.58 -0.30 -7.11
CA SER A 129 -2.08 -0.70 -5.79
C SER A 129 -1.90 0.47 -4.83
N GLU A 130 -2.21 1.69 -5.26
CA GLU A 130 -2.08 2.90 -4.46
C GLU A 130 -0.66 3.04 -3.85
N ALA A 131 0.36 2.58 -4.58
CA ALA A 131 1.74 2.52 -4.15
C ALA A 131 2.70 2.85 -5.30
N TRP A 132 3.94 3.17 -4.95
CA TRP A 132 5.06 3.25 -5.87
C TRP A 132 5.98 2.05 -5.71
N GLU A 133 6.45 1.50 -6.81
CA GLU A 133 7.44 0.44 -6.83
C GLU A 133 8.77 0.97 -7.34
N TYR A 134 9.80 0.81 -6.52
CA TYR A 134 11.17 1.16 -6.83
C TYR A 134 11.96 -0.13 -7.05
N ILE A 135 12.40 -0.36 -8.29
CA ILE A 135 13.28 -1.48 -8.62
C ILE A 135 14.71 -0.98 -8.57
N PHE A 136 15.48 -1.56 -7.69
CA PHE A 136 16.90 -1.23 -7.54
C PHE A 136 17.75 -2.49 -7.56
N ARG A 137 18.98 -2.33 -8.01
CA ARG A 137 20.01 -3.37 -7.98
C ARG A 137 20.93 -3.11 -6.80
N CYS A 138 21.24 -4.20 -6.08
CA CYS A 138 22.25 -4.23 -5.05
C CYS A 138 23.09 -5.49 -5.25
N GLU A 139 24.40 -5.34 -5.35
CA GLU A 139 25.29 -6.38 -5.86
C GLU A 139 24.83 -6.83 -7.27
N ASN A 140 24.44 -8.07 -7.45
CA ASN A 140 23.92 -8.59 -8.74
C ASN A 140 22.42 -8.93 -8.69
N THR A 141 21.73 -8.55 -7.66
CA THR A 141 20.32 -8.92 -7.43
C THR A 141 19.43 -7.71 -7.58
N GLU A 142 18.28 -7.90 -8.26
CA GLU A 142 17.25 -6.87 -8.41
C GLU A 142 16.20 -7.05 -7.31
N PHE A 143 16.00 -5.98 -6.56
CA PHE A 143 15.04 -5.90 -5.48
C PHE A 143 13.90 -4.98 -5.86
N ILE A 144 12.74 -5.23 -5.26
CA ILE A 144 11.54 -4.41 -5.39
C ILE A 144 11.23 -3.80 -4.03
N PHE A 145 11.20 -2.48 -3.97
CA PHE A 145 10.80 -1.74 -2.80
C PHE A 145 9.46 -1.07 -3.07
N ILE A 146 8.42 -1.45 -2.33
CA ILE A 146 7.06 -0.96 -2.52
C ILE A 146 6.72 -0.02 -1.38
N VAL A 147 6.43 1.22 -1.73
CA VAL A 147 6.11 2.28 -0.78
C VAL A 147 4.69 2.78 -1.06
N PRO A 148 3.76 2.63 -0.10
CA PRO A 148 2.41 3.14 -0.24
C PRO A 148 2.38 4.64 -0.53
N ASP A 149 1.47 5.06 -1.40
CA ASP A 149 1.21 6.47 -1.64
C ASP A 149 0.00 6.92 -0.83
N VAL A 150 0.27 7.50 0.32
CA VAL A 150 -0.76 7.95 1.28
C VAL A 150 -1.81 8.86 0.63
N GLN A 151 -1.43 9.61 -0.40
CA GLN A 151 -2.37 10.49 -1.10
C GLN A 151 -3.32 9.72 -2.03
N LYS A 152 -2.87 8.58 -2.55
CA LYS A 152 -3.65 7.74 -3.46
C LYS A 152 -4.54 6.73 -2.75
N VAL A 153 -4.18 6.33 -1.51
CA VAL A 153 -4.99 5.36 -0.75
C VAL A 153 -6.41 5.87 -0.59
N SER A 154 -7.36 5.12 -1.15
CA SER A 154 -8.78 5.43 -1.08
C SER A 154 -9.37 4.92 0.23
N PHE A 155 -10.47 5.55 0.67
CA PHE A 155 -11.20 5.07 1.83
C PHE A 155 -11.77 3.66 1.62
N GLN A 156 -12.15 3.34 0.40
CA GLN A 156 -12.67 2.02 0.05
C GLN A 156 -11.61 0.92 0.17
N SER A 157 -10.40 1.18 -0.32
CA SER A 157 -9.28 0.24 -0.17
C SER A 157 -8.92 0.04 1.29
N PHE A 158 -8.92 1.12 2.07
CA PHE A 158 -8.69 1.07 3.52
C PHE A 158 -9.73 0.23 4.26
N GLN A 159 -11.02 0.37 3.93
CA GLN A 159 -12.08 -0.44 4.52
C GLN A 159 -11.92 -1.93 4.20
N HIS A 160 -11.33 -2.25 3.04
CA HIS A 160 -11.12 -3.63 2.63
C HIS A 160 -9.95 -4.28 3.39
N ASP A 161 -8.81 -3.59 3.45
CA ASP A 161 -7.60 -4.06 4.14
C ASP A 161 -6.71 -2.87 4.51
N ALA A 162 -6.94 -2.33 5.71
CA ALA A 162 -6.20 -1.18 6.24
C ALA A 162 -4.70 -1.47 6.33
N ASP A 163 -4.35 -2.67 6.79
CA ASP A 163 -2.96 -3.07 6.98
C ASP A 163 -2.21 -3.15 5.67
N TRP A 164 -2.86 -3.66 4.62
CA TRP A 164 -2.24 -3.77 3.30
C TRP A 164 -1.96 -2.42 2.66
N CYS A 165 -2.90 -1.47 2.78
CA CYS A 165 -2.81 -0.15 2.14
C CYS A 165 -1.61 0.69 2.60
N PHE A 166 -1.12 0.46 3.82
CA PHE A 166 -0.04 1.25 4.40
C PHE A 166 1.24 0.46 4.64
N ARG A 167 1.32 -0.76 4.13
CA ARG A 167 2.43 -1.68 4.37
C ARG A 167 3.59 -1.44 3.40
N ILE A 168 4.77 -1.08 3.95
CA ILE A 168 6.02 -1.05 3.20
C ILE A 168 6.46 -2.49 2.96
N ARG A 169 6.89 -2.78 1.74
CA ARG A 169 7.28 -4.13 1.34
C ARG A 169 8.63 -4.13 0.62
N LEU A 170 9.45 -5.10 0.93
CA LEU A 170 10.69 -5.39 0.23
C LEU A 170 10.62 -6.80 -0.34
N GLY A 171 10.94 -6.94 -1.61
CA GLY A 171 10.91 -8.20 -2.33
C GLY A 171 12.05 -8.29 -3.34
N TYR A 172 12.13 -9.41 -4.06
CA TYR A 172 13.06 -9.62 -5.17
C TYR A 172 12.41 -10.48 -6.23
N TYR A 173 12.94 -10.42 -7.44
CA TYR A 173 12.52 -11.31 -8.52
C TYR A 173 13.27 -12.65 -8.41
N LYS A 174 12.54 -13.74 -8.22
CA LYS A 174 13.09 -15.09 -8.24
C LYS A 174 13.23 -15.60 -9.69
N ASP A 175 12.23 -15.32 -10.49
CA ASP A 175 12.21 -15.51 -11.93
C ASP A 175 11.64 -14.23 -12.52
N LYS A 176 11.98 -13.86 -13.73
CA LYS A 176 11.65 -12.56 -14.35
C LYS A 176 10.19 -12.06 -14.20
N HIS A 177 9.30 -12.85 -13.61
CA HIS A 177 7.88 -12.56 -13.51
C HIS A 177 7.26 -12.69 -12.10
N VAL A 178 8.00 -13.18 -11.10
CA VAL A 178 7.43 -13.42 -9.76
C VAL A 178 8.26 -12.71 -8.71
N SER A 179 7.66 -11.69 -8.10
CA SER A 179 8.26 -11.05 -6.92
C SER A 179 7.96 -11.87 -5.67
N ASN A 180 8.98 -12.11 -4.86
CA ASN A 180 8.85 -12.71 -3.54
C ASN A 180 9.09 -11.64 -2.48
N THR A 181 8.05 -11.26 -1.76
CA THR A 181 8.17 -10.36 -0.62
C THR A 181 8.74 -11.12 0.56
N PHE A 182 9.80 -10.62 1.16
CA PHE A 182 10.45 -11.20 2.33
C PHE A 182 10.45 -10.26 3.54
N PHE A 183 10.05 -9.01 3.35
CA PHE A 183 9.88 -8.04 4.41
C PHE A 183 8.59 -7.27 4.17
N SER A 184 7.80 -7.10 5.23
CA SER A 184 6.56 -6.34 5.18
C SER A 184 6.31 -5.73 6.56
N THR A 185 6.28 -4.41 6.64
CA THR A 185 5.97 -3.69 7.86
C THR A 185 4.80 -2.76 7.65
N PHE A 186 4.08 -2.53 8.72
CA PHE A 186 2.95 -1.64 8.76
C PHE A 186 3.35 -0.28 9.35
N ASP A 187 4.16 -0.29 10.39
CA ASP A 187 4.39 0.88 11.23
C ASP A 187 5.84 1.38 11.24
N GLU A 188 6.82 0.60 10.77
CA GLU A 188 8.21 0.91 11.08
C GLU A 188 9.15 0.75 9.88
N GLU A 189 10.01 1.75 9.73
CA GLU A 189 11.16 1.70 8.82
C GLU A 189 12.29 0.80 9.37
N GLU A 190 12.16 0.38 10.64
CA GLU A 190 13.20 -0.39 11.33
C GLU A 190 13.40 -1.76 10.70
N GLY A 191 14.63 -2.00 10.32
CA GLY A 191 15.07 -3.31 9.87
C GLY A 191 15.08 -3.56 8.37
N LEU A 192 14.77 -2.56 7.52
CA LEU A 192 14.88 -2.69 6.07
C LEU A 192 16.31 -2.97 5.63
N ASP A 193 17.29 -2.31 6.22
CA ASP A 193 18.71 -2.53 6.00
C ASP A 193 19.12 -3.96 6.37
N LYS A 194 18.71 -4.42 7.56
CA LYS A 194 18.97 -5.79 8.04
C LYS A 194 18.25 -6.84 7.19
N ALA A 195 17.01 -6.57 6.79
CA ALA A 195 16.25 -7.47 5.93
C ALA A 195 16.94 -7.66 4.58
N LEU A 196 17.38 -6.58 3.95
CA LEU A 196 18.14 -6.63 2.70
C LEU A 196 19.46 -7.40 2.87
N GLU A 197 20.21 -7.10 3.92
CA GLU A 197 21.49 -7.74 4.19
C GLU A 197 21.36 -9.24 4.44
N ASN A 198 20.36 -9.65 5.23
CA ASN A 198 20.08 -11.06 5.50
C ASN A 198 19.69 -11.80 4.23
N LYS A 199 18.88 -11.16 3.37
CA LYS A 199 18.47 -11.77 2.10
C LYS A 199 19.64 -11.93 1.13
N LEU A 200 20.53 -10.95 1.05
CA LEU A 200 21.75 -11.05 0.25
C LEU A 200 22.65 -12.20 0.72
N LYS A 201 22.79 -12.40 2.04
CA LYS A 201 23.55 -13.53 2.60
C LYS A 201 22.91 -14.88 2.26
N GLU A 202 21.58 -14.95 2.36
CA GLU A 202 20.83 -16.18 1.99
C GLU A 202 21.03 -16.54 0.50
N LEU A 203 20.88 -15.56 -0.40
CA LEU A 203 21.04 -15.78 -1.85
C LEU A 203 22.46 -16.27 -2.20
N LYS A 204 23.48 -15.67 -1.61
CA LYS A 204 24.88 -16.13 -1.80
C LYS A 204 25.12 -17.56 -1.31
N SER A 205 24.47 -17.97 -0.23
CA SER A 205 24.59 -19.32 0.30
C SER A 205 23.96 -20.38 -0.60
N THR A 206 22.92 -19.99 -1.35
CA THR A 206 22.21 -20.89 -2.28
C THR A 206 22.86 -21.01 -3.65
N GLU A 207 23.68 -20.04 -4.08
CA GLU A 207 24.43 -20.10 -5.34
C GLU A 207 25.75 -20.89 -5.23
N GLY A 208 26.20 -21.20 -4.02
CA GLY A 208 27.43 -21.95 -3.74
C GLY A 208 27.24 -23.47 -3.58
N THR A 209 26.01 -23.99 -3.78
CA THR A 209 25.67 -25.42 -3.68
C THR A 209 25.27 -25.95 -5.04
#